data_a2cabfdb84523e3f07d04936fc1c2337
#
_entry.id   a2cabfdb84523e3f07d04936fc1c2337
#
_cell.length_a   1.000
_cell.length_b   1.000
_cell.length_c   1.000
_cell.angle_alpha   90.00
_cell.angle_beta   90.00
_cell.angle_gamma   90.00
#
_symmetry.space_group_name_H-M   'P 1'
#
loop_
_entity.id
_entity.type
_entity.pdbx_description
1 polymer ?
#
loop_
_entity_poly.entity_id
_entity_poly.type
_entity_poly.pdbx_seq_one_letter_code
_entity_poly.pdbx_strand_id
1 'polypeptide(L)' 'MTPVFKRILEKKKEVGLTWDQIAKEAKIRLGSWMTGLPTSKPTDEELKKLAPVLNTTYEYLKNGK' A
#
# COMPACT_ATOMS: atom_id res chain seq x y z
N MET A 1 9.16 1.19 -10.81
CA MET A 1 8.44 1.14 -9.53
C MET A 1 8.23 2.55 -9.00
N THR A 2 7.00 2.89 -8.65
CA THR A 2 6.71 4.22 -8.13
C THR A 2 7.20 4.40 -6.70
N PRO A 3 7.51 5.64 -6.29
CA PRO A 3 7.90 5.88 -4.88
C PRO A 3 6.83 5.45 -3.88
N VAL A 4 5.55 5.60 -4.25
CA VAL A 4 4.43 5.16 -3.41
C VAL A 4 4.49 3.65 -3.19
N PHE A 5 4.70 2.89 -4.26
CA PHE A 5 4.77 1.44 -4.17
C PHE A 5 5.95 0.99 -3.29
N LYS A 6 7.09 1.66 -3.44
CA LYS A 6 8.27 1.37 -2.61
C LYS A 6 7.96 1.55 -1.11
N ARG A 7 7.27 2.63 -0.77
CA ARG A 7 6.91 2.90 0.63
C ARG A 7 5.95 1.86 1.16
N ILE A 8 5.00 1.43 0.32
CA ILE A 8 4.06 0.37 0.69
C ILE A 8 4.82 -0.93 0.94
N LEU A 9 5.77 -1.28 0.09
CA LEU A 9 6.58 -2.49 0.26
C LEU A 9 7.40 -2.44 1.55
N GLU A 10 7.97 -1.30 1.88
CA GLU A 10 8.71 -1.13 3.12
C GLU A 10 7.82 -1.40 4.33
N LYS A 11 6.65 -0.77 4.35
CA LYS A 11 5.71 -0.94 5.47
C LYS A 11 5.15 -2.35 5.53
N LYS A 12 4.88 -2.94 4.38
CA LYS A 12 4.45 -4.34 4.29
C LYS A 12 5.46 -5.26 4.96
N LYS A 13 6.73 -5.04 4.69
CA LYS A 13 7.83 -5.82 5.28
C LYS A 13 7.88 -5.64 6.79
N GLU A 14 7.71 -4.40 7.26
CA GLU A 14 7.75 -4.08 8.69
C GLU A 14 6.62 -4.75 9.46
N VAL A 15 5.41 -4.77 8.90
CA VAL A 15 4.26 -5.38 9.58
C VAL A 15 4.19 -6.90 9.34
N GLY A 16 4.91 -7.41 8.35
CA GLY A 16 4.96 -8.85 8.10
C GLY A 16 3.70 -9.45 7.52
N LEU A 17 2.89 -8.67 6.82
CA LEU A 17 1.65 -9.15 6.22
C LEU A 17 1.84 -9.50 4.74
N THR A 18 1.02 -10.44 4.26
CA THR A 18 0.96 -10.75 2.84
C THR A 18 -0.01 -9.80 2.14
N TRP A 19 0.05 -9.74 0.81
CA TRP A 19 -0.89 -8.92 0.05
C TRP A 19 -2.34 -9.34 0.30
N ASP A 20 -2.61 -10.64 0.42
CA ASP A 20 -3.95 -11.13 0.72
C ASP A 20 -4.45 -10.61 2.06
N GLN A 21 -3.61 -10.64 3.08
CA GLN A 21 -3.95 -10.14 4.40
C GLN A 21 -4.18 -8.63 4.39
N ILE A 22 -3.31 -7.91 3.70
CA ILE A 22 -3.44 -6.45 3.58
C ILE A 22 -4.74 -6.08 2.88
N ALA A 23 -5.04 -6.72 1.75
CA ALA A 23 -6.26 -6.44 1.01
C ALA A 23 -7.50 -6.74 1.85
N LYS A 24 -7.48 -7.85 2.58
CA LYS A 24 -8.60 -8.24 3.43
C LYS A 24 -8.82 -7.24 4.57
N GLU A 25 -7.76 -6.85 5.24
CA GLU A 25 -7.86 -5.92 6.37
C GLU A 25 -8.21 -4.50 5.95
N ALA A 26 -7.66 -4.06 4.83
CA ALA A 26 -7.96 -2.74 4.27
C ALA A 26 -9.29 -2.71 3.53
N LYS A 27 -9.90 -3.89 3.29
CA LYS A 27 -11.16 -4.02 2.54
C LYS A 27 -11.04 -3.46 1.14
N ILE A 28 -9.95 -3.76 0.49
CA ILE A 28 -9.68 -3.37 -0.90
C ILE A 28 -9.44 -4.62 -1.73
N ARG A 29 -9.51 -4.48 -3.04
CA ARG A 29 -9.20 -5.58 -3.95
C ARG A 29 -7.71 -5.67 -4.20
N LEU A 30 -7.26 -6.89 -4.45
CA LEU A 30 -5.91 -7.11 -4.96
C LEU A 30 -5.84 -6.47 -6.35
N GLY A 31 -5.06 -5.43 -6.47
CA GLY A 31 -4.96 -4.68 -7.72
C GLY A 31 -3.65 -4.94 -8.45
N SER A 32 -3.61 -4.53 -9.71
CA SER A 32 -2.42 -4.70 -10.54
C SER A 32 -1.20 -3.96 -9.99
N TRP A 33 -1.40 -2.87 -9.27
CA TRP A 33 -0.28 -2.14 -8.66
C TRP A 33 0.46 -2.99 -7.62
N MET A 34 -0.21 -3.97 -7.02
CA MET A 34 0.39 -4.87 -6.05
C MET A 34 1.39 -5.84 -6.68
N THR A 35 1.29 -6.06 -7.98
CA THR A 35 2.23 -6.89 -8.72
C THR A 35 3.43 -6.11 -9.23
N GLY A 36 3.48 -4.81 -8.98
CA GLY A 36 4.61 -3.98 -9.37
C GLY A 36 4.56 -3.48 -10.81
N LEU A 37 3.40 -3.48 -11.45
CA LEU A 37 3.27 -2.96 -12.80
C LEU A 37 3.58 -1.45 -12.81
N PRO A 38 4.46 -0.99 -13.71
CA PRO A 38 4.94 0.41 -13.67
C PRO A 38 3.86 1.46 -13.89
N THR A 39 2.78 1.11 -14.57
CA THR A 39 1.69 2.05 -14.86
C THR A 39 0.58 2.03 -13.83
N SER A 40 0.62 1.09 -12.91
CA SER A 40 -0.43 0.93 -11.89
C SER A 40 0.01 1.53 -10.57
N LYS A 41 -0.92 2.22 -9.91
CA LYS A 41 -0.68 2.77 -8.58
C LYS A 41 -1.99 2.78 -7.80
N PRO A 42 -1.93 2.74 -6.46
CA PRO A 42 -3.15 2.78 -5.66
C PRO A 42 -3.82 4.15 -5.74
N THR A 43 -5.14 4.17 -5.58
CA THR A 43 -5.89 5.41 -5.50
C THR A 43 -5.71 6.03 -4.12
N ASP A 44 -6.09 7.30 -3.98
CA ASP A 44 -6.03 7.98 -2.68
C ASP A 44 -6.88 7.26 -1.64
N GLU A 45 -8.04 6.76 -2.03
CA GLU A 45 -8.90 5.97 -1.14
C GLU A 45 -8.19 4.71 -0.64
N GLU A 46 -7.53 4.01 -1.54
CA GLU A 46 -6.78 2.81 -1.17
C GLU A 46 -5.65 3.16 -0.21
N LEU A 47 -4.93 4.25 -0.46
CA LEU A 47 -3.86 4.70 0.44
C LEU A 47 -4.39 5.00 1.83
N LYS A 48 -5.54 5.64 1.93
CA LYS A 48 -6.16 5.95 3.22
C LYS A 48 -6.56 4.68 3.97
N LYS A 49 -7.03 3.67 3.25
CA LYS A 49 -7.38 2.39 3.85
C LYS A 49 -6.15 1.57 4.24
N LEU A 50 -5.09 1.68 3.44
CA LEU A 50 -3.85 0.96 3.71
C LEU A 50 -3.06 1.52 4.90
N ALA A 51 -3.13 2.83 5.11
CA ALA A 51 -2.34 3.49 6.14
C ALA A 51 -2.45 2.82 7.52
N PRO A 52 -3.66 2.60 8.08
CA PRO A 52 -3.76 1.96 9.39
C PRO A 52 -3.35 0.48 9.37
N VAL A 53 -3.56 -0.20 8.26
CA VAL A 53 -3.17 -1.62 8.13
C VAL A 53 -1.66 -1.75 8.12
N LEU A 54 -0.97 -0.79 7.51
CA LEU A 54 0.48 -0.79 7.41
C LEU A 54 1.17 -0.02 8.55
N ASN A 55 0.39 0.38 9.55
CA ASN A 55 0.88 1.12 10.72
C ASN A 55 1.63 2.40 10.32
N THR A 56 1.02 3.17 9.43
CA THR A 56 1.60 4.40 8.92
C THR A 56 0.50 5.41 8.63
N THR A 57 0.80 6.49 7.90
CA THR A 57 -0.18 7.52 7.53
C THR A 57 -0.33 7.59 6.02
N TYR A 58 -1.49 8.10 5.59
CA TYR A 58 -1.75 8.36 4.19
C TYR A 58 -0.69 9.30 3.60
N GLU A 59 -0.33 10.34 4.34
CA GLU A 59 0.65 11.33 3.88
C GLU A 59 2.02 10.70 3.68
N TYR A 60 2.44 9.81 4.56
CA TYR A 60 3.69 9.11 4.38
C TYR A 60 3.67 8.26 3.11
N LEU A 61 2.60 7.52 2.90
CA LEU A 61 2.50 6.65 1.72
C LEU A 61 2.50 7.46 0.43
N LYS A 62 1.80 8.58 0.42
CA LYS A 62 1.68 9.42 -0.77
C LYS A 62 2.90 10.30 -1.02
N ASN A 63 3.40 10.94 0.03
CA ASN A 63 4.43 11.99 -0.08
C ASN A 63 5.76 11.66 0.60
N GLY A 64 5.82 10.60 1.37
CA GLY A 64 7.03 10.23 2.11
C GLY A 64 7.29 11.03 3.36
N LYS A 65 6.25 11.61 3.93
CA LYS A 65 6.42 12.46 5.13
C LYS A 65 5.63 11.98 6.32
#